data_e99f6a9f3b92d0efe78caabff146382b
#
_entry.id   e99f6a9f3b92d0efe78caabff146382b
#
_cell.length_a   1.000
_cell.length_b   1.000
_cell.length_c   1.000
_cell.angle_alpha   90.00
_cell.angle_beta   90.00
_cell.angle_gamma   90.00
#
_symmetry.space_group_name_H-M   'P 1'
#
loop_
_entity.id
_entity.type
_entity.pdbx_description
1 polymer ?
#
loop_
_entity_poly.entity_id
_entity_poly.type
_entity_poly.pdbx_seq_one_letter_code
_entity_poly.pdbx_strand_id
1 'polypeptide(L)'
;MARTITLNGNTLTAIGTGLANSNAIVAQVAAAGGTTTPYAAQLCLDYSVGEGAYVYDNWFLPSKDELALLYTNRDLNRSDGFSDEGYWSSSEYGQWDGWSQYFSNGRQTGTYKSAGRMVRPIRSF
;
A
#
# COMPACT_ATOMS: atom_id res chain seq x y z
N MET A 1 0.89 1.99 -5.57
CA MET A 1 2.21 1.49 -5.96
C MET A 1 2.70 2.15 -7.22
N ALA A 2 1.90 2.49 -8.08
CA ALA A 2 2.14 3.15 -9.35
C ALA A 2 3.60 3.54 -9.59
N ARG A 3 4.11 3.51 -10.77
CA ARG A 3 5.43 4.00 -11.17
C ARG A 3 6.63 3.10 -10.93
N THR A 4 6.58 2.10 -10.07
CA THR A 4 7.67 1.14 -9.96
C THR A 4 7.51 0.11 -11.05
N ILE A 5 8.30 0.21 -12.11
CA ILE A 5 8.19 -0.69 -13.27
C ILE A 5 9.20 -1.82 -13.23
N THR A 6 10.16 -1.77 -12.31
CA THR A 6 11.17 -2.81 -12.15
C THR A 6 10.75 -3.72 -10.99
N LEU A 7 10.92 -5.03 -11.16
CA LEU A 7 10.68 -5.97 -10.07
C LEU A 7 11.64 -5.67 -8.94
N ASN A 8 11.10 -5.39 -7.77
CA ASN A 8 11.88 -5.16 -6.57
C ASN A 8 12.57 -6.44 -6.09
N GLY A 9 11.82 -7.54 -6.11
CA GLY A 9 12.31 -8.83 -5.66
C GLY A 9 12.40 -8.96 -4.14
N ASN A 10 12.11 -7.90 -3.40
CA ASN A 10 12.24 -7.86 -1.94
C ASN A 10 10.89 -7.74 -1.23
N THR A 11 9.78 -7.65 -1.97
CA THR A 11 8.46 -7.56 -1.36
C THR A 11 7.91 -8.94 -1.06
N LEU A 12 7.21 -9.03 0.06
CA LEU A 12 6.57 -10.26 0.54
C LEU A 12 5.07 -10.03 0.67
N THR A 13 4.32 -11.12 0.79
CA THR A 13 2.85 -11.04 0.85
C THR A 13 2.29 -11.19 2.26
N ALA A 14 3.06 -11.74 3.19
CA ALA A 14 2.60 -12.14 4.52
C ALA A 14 2.22 -10.96 5.40
N ILE A 15 1.38 -11.22 6.40
CA ILE A 15 1.09 -10.28 7.48
C ILE A 15 2.39 -9.95 8.20
N GLY A 16 2.60 -8.66 8.49
CA GLY A 16 3.82 -8.18 9.14
C GLY A 16 4.88 -7.69 8.16
N THR A 17 4.66 -7.77 6.85
CA THR A 17 5.68 -7.41 5.86
C THR A 17 5.47 -6.03 5.19
N GLY A 18 4.35 -5.37 5.47
CA GLY A 18 3.99 -4.14 4.76
C GLY A 18 5.00 -3.01 4.94
N LEU A 19 5.53 -2.80 6.14
CA LEU A 19 6.52 -1.75 6.38
C LEU A 19 7.82 -2.02 5.62
N ALA A 20 8.35 -3.23 5.69
CA ALA A 20 9.56 -3.61 4.98
C ALA A 20 9.36 -3.51 3.46
N ASN A 21 8.19 -3.93 2.96
CA ASN A 21 7.83 -3.78 1.56
C ASN A 21 7.84 -2.31 1.13
N SER A 22 7.20 -1.45 1.92
CA SER A 22 7.11 -0.02 1.63
C SER A 22 8.49 0.62 1.57
N ASN A 23 9.36 0.31 2.52
CA ASN A 23 10.74 0.79 2.54
C ASN A 23 11.53 0.28 1.34
N ALA A 24 11.36 -0.98 0.96
CA ALA A 24 12.05 -1.56 -0.19
C ALA A 24 11.64 -0.88 -1.51
N ILE A 25 10.35 -0.58 -1.68
CA ILE A 25 9.84 0.13 -2.86
C ILE A 25 10.45 1.53 -2.94
N VAL A 26 10.43 2.26 -1.84
CA VAL A 26 10.99 3.64 -1.82
C VAL A 26 12.48 3.62 -2.10
N ALA A 27 13.22 2.67 -1.53
CA ALA A 27 14.66 2.52 -1.78
C ALA A 27 14.95 2.23 -3.26
N GLN A 28 14.16 1.36 -3.90
CA GLN A 28 14.34 1.04 -5.31
C GLN A 28 14.03 2.23 -6.20
N VAL A 29 12.95 2.96 -5.92
CA VAL A 29 12.60 4.15 -6.71
C VAL A 29 13.71 5.20 -6.58
N ALA A 30 14.24 5.41 -5.37
CA ALA A 30 15.35 6.35 -5.16
C ALA A 30 16.60 5.93 -5.92
N ALA A 31 16.94 4.63 -5.92
CA ALA A 31 18.09 4.09 -6.65
C ALA A 31 17.93 4.26 -8.16
N ALA A 32 16.70 4.28 -8.66
CA ALA A 32 16.41 4.50 -10.08
C ALA A 32 16.31 5.99 -10.48
N GLY A 33 16.66 6.90 -9.57
CA GLY A 33 16.62 8.34 -9.85
C GLY A 33 15.44 9.10 -9.25
N GLY A 34 14.56 8.40 -8.54
CA GLY A 34 13.38 8.98 -7.94
C GLY A 34 12.26 9.25 -8.93
N THR A 35 11.21 9.90 -8.47
CA THR A 35 10.09 10.33 -9.29
C THR A 35 9.70 11.75 -8.91
N THR A 36 9.03 12.46 -9.82
CA THR A 36 8.47 13.78 -9.53
C THR A 36 7.05 13.69 -8.99
N THR A 37 6.42 12.54 -9.11
CA THR A 37 5.03 12.30 -8.67
C THR A 37 5.03 11.33 -7.50
N PRO A 38 4.36 11.63 -6.39
CA PRO A 38 4.23 10.70 -5.28
C PRO A 38 3.56 9.38 -5.72
N TYR A 39 3.98 8.28 -5.12
CA TYR A 39 3.45 6.95 -5.37
C TYR A 39 2.99 6.32 -4.06
N ALA A 40 2.23 5.21 -4.16
CA ALA A 40 1.49 4.68 -3.03
C ALA A 40 2.35 4.44 -1.77
N ALA A 41 3.49 3.76 -1.92
CA ALA A 41 4.34 3.46 -0.76
C ALA A 41 4.89 4.74 -0.11
N GLN A 42 5.32 5.72 -0.91
CA GLN A 42 5.81 6.98 -0.40
C GLN A 42 4.72 7.76 0.32
N LEU A 43 3.52 7.81 -0.26
CA LEU A 43 2.38 8.49 0.36
C LEU A 43 2.09 7.93 1.74
N CYS A 44 2.15 6.62 1.91
CA CYS A 44 1.93 5.98 3.20
C CYS A 44 3.05 6.26 4.19
N LEU A 45 4.32 6.16 3.76
CA LEU A 45 5.46 6.41 4.64
C LEU A 45 5.53 7.87 5.10
N ASP A 46 5.10 8.80 4.26
CA ASP A 46 5.11 10.23 4.57
C ASP A 46 3.87 10.67 5.35
N TYR A 47 2.87 9.80 5.48
CA TYR A 47 1.63 10.15 6.15
C TYR A 47 1.86 10.32 7.65
N SER A 48 1.24 11.35 8.23
CA SER A 48 1.24 11.56 9.67
C SER A 48 -0.07 12.21 10.09
N VAL A 49 -0.47 11.96 11.32
CA VAL A 49 -1.67 12.54 11.93
C VAL A 49 -1.27 13.13 13.27
N GLY A 50 -1.52 14.42 13.47
CA GLY A 50 -1.33 15.06 14.75
C GLY A 50 -2.62 15.06 15.55
N GLU A 51 -2.53 14.75 16.86
CA GLU A 51 -3.64 14.80 17.79
C GLU A 51 -3.13 15.32 19.13
N GLY A 52 -3.46 16.59 19.43
CA GLY A 52 -2.94 17.24 20.62
C GLY A 52 -1.42 17.38 20.56
N ALA A 53 -0.74 16.86 21.59
CA ALA A 53 0.72 16.86 21.67
C ALA A 53 1.36 15.65 20.97
N TYR A 54 0.54 14.76 20.41
CA TYR A 54 1.03 13.52 19.79
C TYR A 54 1.01 13.63 18.29
N VAL A 55 2.04 13.06 17.64
CA VAL A 55 2.09 12.87 16.19
C VAL A 55 2.16 11.38 15.92
N TYR A 56 1.18 10.89 15.19
CA TYR A 56 1.15 9.49 14.76
C TYR A 56 1.79 9.39 13.39
N ASP A 57 2.93 8.76 13.32
CA ASP A 57 3.67 8.48 12.11
C ASP A 57 4.00 6.98 12.04
N ASN A 58 4.98 6.56 11.24
CA ASN A 58 5.28 5.14 11.00
C ASN A 58 4.17 4.41 10.27
N TRP A 59 3.45 5.12 9.43
CA TRP A 59 2.45 4.53 8.55
C TRP A 59 3.12 3.87 7.36
N PHE A 60 2.48 2.85 6.81
CA PHE A 60 3.02 2.13 5.67
C PHE A 60 1.89 1.57 4.81
N LEU A 61 2.24 1.17 3.59
CA LEU A 61 1.31 0.53 2.67
C LEU A 61 1.17 -0.95 3.06
N PRO A 62 -0.05 -1.46 3.30
CA PRO A 62 -0.24 -2.83 3.73
C PRO A 62 0.25 -3.83 2.68
N SER A 63 0.77 -4.97 3.12
CA SER A 63 1.05 -6.11 2.26
C SER A 63 -0.25 -6.71 1.71
N LYS A 64 -0.13 -7.63 0.76
CA LYS A 64 -1.30 -8.33 0.20
C LYS A 64 -2.18 -8.94 1.27
N ASP A 65 -1.58 -9.66 2.23
CA ASP A 65 -2.34 -10.35 3.28
C ASP A 65 -2.85 -9.39 4.35
N GLU A 66 -2.10 -8.33 4.65
CA GLU A 66 -2.58 -7.27 5.55
C GLU A 66 -3.79 -6.56 4.96
N LEU A 67 -3.77 -6.28 3.66
CA LEU A 67 -4.90 -5.66 2.97
C LEU A 67 -6.13 -6.57 2.97
N ALA A 68 -5.92 -7.88 2.80
CA ALA A 68 -7.00 -8.87 2.91
C ALA A 68 -7.62 -8.88 4.31
N LEU A 69 -6.80 -8.71 5.34
CA LEU A 69 -7.28 -8.63 6.72
C LEU A 69 -8.12 -7.38 6.95
N LEU A 70 -7.69 -6.24 6.39
CA LEU A 70 -8.48 -5.01 6.44
C LEU A 70 -9.84 -5.18 5.77
N TYR A 71 -9.86 -5.82 4.60
CA TYR A 71 -11.11 -6.09 3.89
C TYR A 71 -12.05 -6.95 4.74
N THR A 72 -11.54 -8.03 5.33
CA THR A 72 -12.33 -8.96 6.16
C THR A 72 -12.94 -8.26 7.37
N ASN A 73 -12.22 -7.31 7.95
CA ASN A 73 -12.63 -6.61 9.16
C ASN A 73 -13.21 -5.21 8.90
N ARG A 74 -13.47 -4.85 7.65
CA ARG A 74 -14.03 -3.54 7.33
C ARG A 74 -15.41 -3.35 7.93
N ASP A 75 -15.74 -2.12 8.28
CA ASP A 75 -17.08 -1.78 8.73
C ASP A 75 -18.01 -1.69 7.53
N LEU A 76 -19.03 -2.55 7.49
CA LEU A 76 -20.02 -2.57 6.42
C LEU A 76 -20.84 -1.27 6.34
N ASN A 77 -20.88 -0.50 7.42
CA ASN A 77 -21.51 0.81 7.45
C ASN A 77 -20.59 1.94 7.00
N ARG A 78 -19.38 1.63 6.55
CA ARG A 78 -18.41 2.59 6.00
C ARG A 78 -17.89 3.62 6.99
N SER A 79 -18.00 3.37 8.30
CA SER A 79 -17.49 4.30 9.30
C SER A 79 -15.94 4.31 9.37
N ASP A 80 -15.28 3.31 8.80
CA ASP A 80 -13.83 3.21 8.72
C ASP A 80 -13.22 3.96 7.52
N GLY A 81 -14.05 4.56 6.69
CA GLY A 81 -13.60 5.36 5.54
C GLY A 81 -13.22 4.57 4.29
N PHE A 82 -13.44 3.25 4.25
CA PHE A 82 -13.21 2.47 3.04
C PHE A 82 -14.34 2.67 2.03
N SER A 83 -13.97 2.74 0.74
CA SER A 83 -14.91 2.76 -0.37
C SER A 83 -14.91 1.42 -1.09
N ASP A 84 -15.82 1.23 -2.05
CA ASP A 84 -15.91 -0.01 -2.85
C ASP A 84 -14.88 -0.06 -3.99
N GLU A 85 -13.82 0.72 -3.88
CA GLU A 85 -12.79 0.84 -4.89
C GLU A 85 -11.69 -0.21 -4.71
N GLY A 86 -10.78 -0.26 -5.70
CA GLY A 86 -9.57 -1.05 -5.59
C GLY A 86 -8.50 -0.32 -4.78
N TYR A 87 -7.79 -1.06 -3.93
CA TYR A 87 -6.74 -0.53 -3.08
C TYR A 87 -5.42 -1.21 -3.40
N TRP A 88 -4.33 -0.43 -3.43
CA TRP A 88 -2.99 -0.95 -3.60
C TRP A 88 -2.49 -1.68 -2.36
N SER A 89 -1.77 -2.78 -2.58
CA SER A 89 -0.88 -3.36 -1.58
C SER A 89 0.57 -2.97 -1.86
N SER A 90 1.46 -3.24 -0.91
CA SER A 90 2.90 -3.10 -1.11
C SER A 90 3.56 -4.36 -1.67
N SER A 91 2.79 -5.38 -2.01
CA SER A 91 3.32 -6.64 -2.54
C SER A 91 3.31 -6.62 -4.05
N GLU A 92 4.45 -6.90 -4.67
CA GLU A 92 4.54 -7.00 -6.12
C GLU A 92 3.95 -8.34 -6.58
N TYR A 93 3.21 -8.28 -7.69
CA TYR A 93 2.76 -9.47 -8.40
C TYR A 93 3.81 -9.94 -9.39
N GLY A 94 4.47 -9.00 -10.04
CA GLY A 94 5.50 -9.23 -11.02
C GLY A 94 6.21 -7.94 -11.37
N GLN A 95 7.02 -7.96 -12.42
CA GLN A 95 7.79 -6.78 -12.83
C GLN A 95 6.90 -5.57 -13.11
N TRP A 96 5.74 -5.78 -13.75
CA TRP A 96 4.88 -4.70 -14.22
C TRP A 96 3.65 -4.48 -13.34
N ASP A 97 3.35 -5.43 -12.46
CA ASP A 97 2.11 -5.46 -11.71
C ASP A 97 2.38 -5.48 -10.20
N GLY A 98 1.49 -4.81 -9.47
CA GLY A 98 1.37 -4.95 -8.01
C GLY A 98 0.07 -5.63 -7.66
N TRP A 99 0.01 -6.26 -6.49
CA TRP A 99 -1.23 -6.79 -5.97
C TRP A 99 -2.14 -5.64 -5.53
N SER A 100 -3.38 -5.70 -5.95
CA SER A 100 -4.44 -4.81 -5.46
C SER A 100 -5.64 -5.65 -5.03
N GLN A 101 -6.54 -5.03 -4.28
CA GLN A 101 -7.75 -5.69 -3.81
C GLN A 101 -8.94 -4.76 -3.98
N TYR A 102 -10.02 -5.30 -4.56
CA TYR A 102 -11.29 -4.58 -4.67
C TYR A 102 -12.08 -4.75 -3.38
N PHE A 103 -12.48 -3.64 -2.78
CA PHE A 103 -13.28 -3.66 -1.56
C PHE A 103 -14.78 -3.79 -1.83
N SER A 104 -15.17 -3.84 -3.10
CA SER A 104 -16.55 -4.18 -3.49
C SER A 104 -16.85 -5.67 -3.31
N ASN A 105 -15.86 -6.53 -3.54
CA ASN A 105 -16.06 -8.00 -3.52
C ASN A 105 -14.92 -8.79 -2.91
N GLY A 106 -13.84 -8.13 -2.50
CA GLY A 106 -12.67 -8.78 -1.90
C GLY A 106 -11.70 -9.40 -2.88
N ARG A 107 -11.92 -9.24 -4.17
CA ARG A 107 -11.05 -9.85 -5.19
C ARG A 107 -9.65 -9.24 -5.14
N GLN A 108 -8.64 -10.09 -5.06
CA GLN A 108 -7.24 -9.69 -5.21
C GLN A 108 -6.75 -10.02 -6.62
N THR A 109 -6.03 -9.10 -7.23
CA THR A 109 -5.57 -9.26 -8.61
C THR A 109 -4.27 -8.49 -8.83
N GLY A 110 -3.51 -8.92 -9.83
CA GLY A 110 -2.37 -8.16 -10.34
C GLY A 110 -2.88 -6.99 -11.17
N THR A 111 -2.36 -5.80 -10.90
CA THR A 111 -2.77 -4.57 -11.58
C THR A 111 -1.51 -3.83 -12.01
N TYR A 112 -1.51 -3.25 -13.21
CA TYR A 112 -0.37 -2.47 -13.69
C TYR A 112 0.02 -1.41 -12.68
N LYS A 113 1.32 -1.32 -12.38
CA LYS A 113 1.86 -0.38 -11.40
C LYS A 113 1.57 1.08 -11.74
N SER A 114 1.30 1.38 -13.01
CA SER A 114 0.92 2.71 -13.48
C SER A 114 -0.57 3.02 -13.31
N ALA A 115 -1.40 2.04 -12.97
CA ALA A 115 -2.83 2.26 -12.82
C ALA A 115 -3.14 3.03 -11.53
N GLY A 116 -4.22 3.81 -11.56
CA GLY A 116 -4.71 4.52 -10.38
C GLY A 116 -5.54 3.58 -9.50
N ARG A 117 -5.18 3.54 -8.22
CA ARG A 117 -5.95 2.81 -7.20
C ARG A 117 -5.91 3.62 -5.91
N MET A 118 -6.83 3.31 -5.01
CA MET A 118 -6.87 3.94 -3.69
C MET A 118 -5.70 3.46 -2.84
N VAL A 119 -5.36 4.25 -1.84
CA VAL A 119 -4.25 3.97 -0.92
C VAL A 119 -4.78 4.10 0.51
N ARG A 120 -4.49 3.11 1.34
CA ARG A 120 -4.84 3.17 2.76
C ARG A 120 -3.60 2.92 3.61
N PRO A 121 -3.03 3.97 4.24
CA PRO A 121 -1.94 3.78 5.19
C PRO A 121 -2.42 3.00 6.41
N ILE A 122 -1.55 2.14 6.93
CA ILE A 122 -1.75 1.46 8.21
C ILE A 122 -0.50 1.59 9.06
N ARG A 123 -0.62 1.31 10.34
CA ARG A 123 0.54 1.31 11.26
C ARG A 123 0.40 0.18 12.26
N SER A 124 1.55 -0.23 12.80
CA SER A 124 1.60 -1.21 13.88
C SER A 124 1.44 -0.54 15.24
N PHE A 125 1.04 -1.31 16.21
CA PHE A 125 0.91 -0.88 17.59
C PHE A 125 1.91 -1.63 18.47
#